data_26f667bf47797929569acfca2c823766
#
_entry.id   26f667bf47797929569acfca2c823766
#
_cell.length_a   1.000
_cell.length_b   1.000
_cell.length_c   1.000
_cell.angle_alpha   90.00
_cell.angle_beta   90.00
_cell.angle_gamma   90.00
#
_symmetry.space_group_name_H-M   'P 1'
#
loop_
_entity.id
_entity.type
_entity.pdbx_description
1 polymer ?
#
loop_
_entity_poly.entity_id
_entity_poly.type
_entity_poly.pdbx_seq_one_letter_code
_entity_poly.pdbx_strand_id
1 'polypeptide(L)'
;ITRRMVAEYMLDELQDWRLITSEISSVTDFRTQRRMRFGGYGVLPVVAQGDSYTPLTSPTDQEATFSVSKRGGLETITLEMLANDDVGALRRIPQRLGRAAGETLYRAVFDPLNDNAALTYDDDTTAIFTSGHANSRTLALNAANFDTVIQDMMAQTAYGNSREYLRLRPMFILHVRALWRTVDQLVTQEAQAEPFTTDRNINAFRKYGIRPIQVDYWTSTTKYILVANPRVIPTIEVGFFNGNEDPELFVADQENGGGSTQFNADQISYKIRFIFGVLAPIDHRSFAQGNT
;
A
#
# COMPACT_ATOMS: atom_id res chain seq x y z
N ILE A 1 -22.98 18.83 0.45
CA ILE A 1 -22.14 18.42 -0.70
C ILE A 1 -20.92 17.65 -0.17
N THR A 2 -20.14 18.21 0.72
CA THR A 2 -18.91 17.60 1.29
C THR A 2 -19.15 16.21 1.90
N ARG A 3 -20.24 16.00 2.64
CA ARG A 3 -20.57 14.68 3.22
C ARG A 3 -20.76 13.57 2.16
N ARG A 4 -21.31 13.91 0.99
CA ARG A 4 -21.50 12.94 -0.11
C ARG A 4 -20.17 12.59 -0.77
N MET A 5 -19.27 13.57 -0.89
CA MET A 5 -17.92 13.35 -1.39
C MET A 5 -17.12 12.42 -0.46
N VAL A 6 -17.14 12.69 0.85
CA VAL A 6 -16.45 11.87 1.85
C VAL A 6 -17.02 10.46 1.89
N ALA A 7 -18.33 10.28 1.76
CA ALA A 7 -18.94 8.96 1.73
C ALA A 7 -18.46 8.09 0.55
N GLU A 8 -18.27 8.69 -0.62
CA GLU A 8 -17.71 7.99 -1.79
C GLU A 8 -16.20 7.74 -1.68
N TYR A 9 -15.46 8.64 -1.03
CA TYR A 9 -14.05 8.43 -0.72
C TYR A 9 -13.85 7.26 0.26
N MET A 10 -14.76 7.10 1.22
CA MET A 10 -14.72 6.08 2.28
C MET A 10 -15.35 4.74 1.88
N LEU A 11 -15.56 4.48 0.58
CA LEU A 11 -16.00 3.16 0.13
C LEU A 11 -15.01 2.08 0.55
N ASP A 12 -15.49 1.00 1.14
CA ASP A 12 -14.67 -0.08 1.70
C ASP A 12 -13.65 -0.63 0.69
N GLU A 13 -14.06 -0.78 -0.56
CA GLU A 13 -13.20 -1.23 -1.67
C GLU A 13 -11.98 -0.32 -1.92
N LEU A 14 -12.12 0.99 -1.64
CA LEU A 14 -11.04 1.97 -1.79
C LEU A 14 -10.20 2.15 -0.51
N GLN A 15 -10.57 1.49 0.58
CA GLN A 15 -9.88 1.58 1.86
C GLN A 15 -9.02 0.35 2.20
N ASP A 16 -8.94 -0.64 1.31
CA ASP A 16 -8.14 -1.86 1.49
C ASP A 16 -6.65 -1.57 1.72
N TRP A 17 -6.16 -0.42 1.24
CA TRP A 17 -4.79 0.03 1.50
C TRP A 17 -4.47 0.14 3.00
N ARG A 18 -5.47 0.43 3.85
CA ARG A 18 -5.29 0.51 5.31
C ARG A 18 -4.88 -0.82 5.93
N LEU A 19 -5.26 -1.93 5.33
CA LEU A 19 -4.94 -3.27 5.82
C LEU A 19 -3.45 -3.57 5.74
N ILE A 20 -2.79 -3.06 4.69
CA ILE A 20 -1.36 -3.28 4.44
C ILE A 20 -0.47 -2.12 4.89
N THR A 21 -1.06 -1.04 5.40
CA THR A 21 -0.34 0.12 5.93
C THR A 21 0.04 -0.12 7.38
N SER A 22 1.31 0.08 7.71
CA SER A 22 1.81 -0.04 9.09
C SER A 22 1.65 1.24 9.88
N GLU A 23 1.75 2.40 9.22
CA GLU A 23 1.71 3.69 9.87
C GLU A 23 0.94 4.73 9.03
N ILE A 24 0.10 5.50 9.70
CA ILE A 24 -0.55 6.69 9.15
C ILE A 24 -0.02 7.88 9.96
N SER A 25 0.74 8.74 9.31
CA SER A 25 1.43 9.85 9.97
C SER A 25 0.85 11.21 9.62
N SER A 26 0.97 12.16 10.55
CA SER A 26 0.66 13.56 10.32
C SER A 26 1.93 14.31 9.94
N VAL A 27 1.95 14.94 8.77
CA VAL A 27 3.07 15.71 8.25
C VAL A 27 2.68 17.19 8.19
N THR A 28 3.48 18.06 8.78
CA THR A 28 3.16 19.50 8.91
C THR A 28 3.80 20.37 7.83
N ASP A 29 4.74 19.83 7.07
CA ASP A 29 5.46 20.56 6.02
C ASP A 29 5.60 19.73 4.74
N PHE A 30 6.12 20.34 3.67
CA PHE A 30 6.36 19.69 2.38
C PHE A 30 7.81 19.22 2.19
N ARG A 31 8.61 19.26 3.26
CA ARG A 31 9.98 18.78 3.22
C ARG A 31 10.02 17.28 3.20
N THR A 32 11.16 16.74 2.78
CA THR A 32 11.41 15.30 2.81
C THR A 32 11.37 14.79 4.24
N GLN A 33 10.47 13.87 4.51
CA GLN A 33 10.36 13.15 5.78
C GLN A 33 11.33 11.96 5.76
N ARG A 34 11.92 11.67 6.92
CA ARG A 34 12.90 10.61 7.07
C ARG A 34 12.39 9.55 8.02
N ARG A 35 12.58 8.30 7.66
CA ARG A 35 12.24 7.15 8.48
C ARG A 35 13.46 6.27 8.61
N MET A 36 13.85 5.98 9.84
CA MET A 36 15.04 5.18 10.13
C MET A 36 14.62 3.77 10.54
N ARG A 37 15.30 2.78 10.01
CA ARG A 37 15.26 1.43 10.54
C ARG A 37 16.61 1.05 11.10
N PHE A 38 16.59 0.31 12.20
CA PHE A 38 17.78 -0.20 12.84
C PHE A 38 17.94 -1.68 12.54
N GLY A 39 19.19 -2.10 12.33
CA GLY A 39 19.57 -3.50 12.22
C GLY A 39 19.51 -4.23 13.57
N GLY A 40 19.77 -5.52 13.55
CA GLY A 40 19.82 -6.34 14.75
C GLY A 40 21.23 -6.49 15.34
N TYR A 41 21.32 -6.80 16.63
CA TYR A 41 22.57 -7.16 17.29
C TYR A 41 23.02 -8.60 17.01
N GLY A 42 22.11 -9.44 16.50
CA GLY A 42 22.35 -10.86 16.27
C GLY A 42 22.30 -11.71 17.54
N VAL A 43 23.07 -12.80 17.53
CA VAL A 43 23.10 -13.72 18.66
C VAL A 43 24.22 -13.30 19.62
N LEU A 44 23.90 -13.24 20.91
CA LEU A 44 24.88 -12.91 21.95
C LEU A 44 25.97 -13.98 22.04
N PRO A 45 27.26 -13.59 22.14
CA PRO A 45 28.35 -14.52 22.34
C PRO A 45 28.30 -15.17 23.73
N VAL A 46 28.78 -16.40 23.81
CA VAL A 46 28.96 -17.06 25.12
C VAL A 46 30.15 -16.45 25.81
N VAL A 47 30.01 -16.09 27.08
CA VAL A 47 31.07 -15.60 27.95
C VAL A 47 31.40 -16.70 28.96
N ALA A 48 32.67 -17.15 28.99
CA ALA A 48 33.11 -18.15 29.96
C ALA A 48 33.24 -17.56 31.37
N GLN A 49 33.28 -18.42 32.37
CA GLN A 49 33.40 -18.01 33.75
C GLN A 49 34.75 -17.29 33.97
N GLY A 50 34.68 -16.04 34.43
CA GLY A 50 35.88 -15.21 34.69
C GLY A 50 36.36 -14.41 33.48
N ASP A 51 35.75 -14.56 32.30
CA ASP A 51 36.08 -13.79 31.11
C ASP A 51 35.39 -12.43 31.08
N SER A 52 36.00 -11.48 30.36
CA SER A 52 35.44 -10.16 30.12
C SER A 52 34.42 -10.21 29.01
N TYR A 53 33.33 -9.43 29.13
CA TYR A 53 32.38 -9.22 28.06
C TYR A 53 33.03 -8.51 26.87
N THR A 54 32.81 -9.05 25.67
CA THR A 54 33.24 -8.41 24.43
C THR A 54 32.21 -7.38 23.97
N PRO A 55 32.63 -6.20 23.48
CA PRO A 55 31.69 -5.24 22.91
C PRO A 55 30.94 -5.85 21.73
N LEU A 56 29.62 -5.66 21.70
CA LEU A 56 28.82 -6.03 20.55
C LEU A 56 29.02 -5.01 19.43
N THR A 57 28.95 -5.48 18.18
CA THR A 57 28.91 -4.58 17.03
C THR A 57 27.59 -3.81 17.05
N SER A 58 27.67 -2.48 17.02
CA SER A 58 26.47 -1.66 16.92
C SER A 58 25.70 -1.99 15.64
N PRO A 59 24.35 -2.09 15.70
CA PRO A 59 23.56 -2.31 14.51
C PRO A 59 23.74 -1.14 13.54
N THR A 60 23.76 -1.47 12.25
CA THR A 60 23.68 -0.46 11.18
C THR A 60 22.27 0.09 11.11
N ASP A 61 22.15 1.33 10.72
CA ASP A 61 20.88 1.99 10.42
C ASP A 61 20.73 2.21 8.91
N GLN A 62 19.51 2.41 8.48
CA GLN A 62 19.19 2.76 7.11
C GLN A 62 18.03 3.75 7.12
N GLU A 63 18.15 4.78 6.29
CA GLU A 63 17.15 5.82 6.16
C GLU A 63 16.31 5.62 4.89
N ALA A 64 15.00 5.74 5.01
CA ALA A 64 14.07 5.83 3.90
C ALA A 64 13.38 7.19 3.91
N THR A 65 13.12 7.74 2.72
CA THR A 65 12.58 9.10 2.59
C THR A 65 11.33 9.17 1.76
N PHE A 66 10.42 10.08 2.12
CA PHE A 66 9.26 10.44 1.30
C PHE A 66 8.86 11.90 1.51
N SER A 67 8.01 12.43 0.66
CA SER A 67 7.45 13.77 0.81
C SER A 67 5.96 13.77 0.49
N VAL A 68 5.23 14.68 1.12
CA VAL A 68 3.83 14.91 0.79
C VAL A 68 3.71 15.82 -0.42
N SER A 69 2.73 15.55 -1.27
CA SER A 69 2.44 16.34 -2.46
C SER A 69 0.98 16.75 -2.52
N LYS A 70 0.72 17.92 -3.08
CA LYS A 70 -0.62 18.44 -3.29
C LYS A 70 -1.18 17.87 -4.60
N ARG A 71 -2.32 17.22 -4.51
CA ARG A 71 -3.10 16.68 -5.63
C ARG A 71 -4.47 17.32 -5.65
N GLY A 72 -5.04 17.51 -6.84
CA GLY A 72 -6.37 18.08 -6.95
C GLY A 72 -6.70 18.48 -8.37
N GLY A 73 -7.94 18.93 -8.54
CA GLY A 73 -8.47 19.39 -9.81
C GLY A 73 -9.55 20.44 -9.63
N LEU A 74 -9.91 21.08 -10.73
CA LEU A 74 -10.98 22.06 -10.83
C LEU A 74 -12.01 21.54 -11.82
N GLU A 75 -13.29 21.59 -11.43
CA GLU A 75 -14.43 21.33 -12.28
C GLU A 75 -15.30 22.58 -12.33
N THR A 76 -15.64 23.03 -13.52
CA THR A 76 -16.42 24.25 -13.73
C THR A 76 -17.71 23.94 -14.45
N ILE A 77 -18.81 24.47 -13.93
CA ILE A 77 -20.17 24.30 -14.44
C ILE A 77 -20.72 25.66 -14.82
N THR A 78 -21.24 25.81 -16.04
CA THR A 78 -21.89 27.04 -16.48
C THR A 78 -23.34 27.08 -16.00
N LEU A 79 -23.90 28.29 -15.94
CA LEU A 79 -25.32 28.51 -15.57
C LEU A 79 -26.25 27.78 -16.54
N GLU A 80 -25.93 27.78 -17.83
CA GLU A 80 -26.71 27.10 -18.85
C GLU A 80 -26.71 25.58 -18.65
N MET A 81 -25.55 24.99 -18.30
CA MET A 81 -25.46 23.56 -17.97
C MET A 81 -26.31 23.22 -16.75
N LEU A 82 -26.33 24.12 -15.74
CA LEU A 82 -27.15 23.94 -14.54
C LEU A 82 -28.64 24.08 -14.84
N ALA A 83 -29.04 25.05 -15.67
CA ALA A 83 -30.42 25.28 -16.07
C ALA A 83 -30.97 24.15 -16.95
N ASN A 84 -30.13 23.55 -17.78
CA ASN A 84 -30.49 22.47 -18.70
C ASN A 84 -30.31 21.07 -18.11
N ASP A 85 -29.99 20.94 -16.82
CA ASP A 85 -29.76 19.63 -16.14
C ASP A 85 -31.10 18.96 -15.74
N ASP A 86 -31.87 18.51 -16.74
CA ASP A 86 -33.15 17.84 -16.55
C ASP A 86 -33.06 16.54 -15.72
N VAL A 87 -31.87 15.91 -15.65
CA VAL A 87 -31.62 14.60 -15.01
C VAL A 87 -30.95 14.74 -13.63
N GLY A 88 -30.54 15.93 -13.27
CA GLY A 88 -29.80 16.18 -12.02
C GLY A 88 -28.40 15.53 -12.00
N ALA A 89 -27.77 15.36 -13.16
CA ALA A 89 -26.46 14.73 -13.32
C ALA A 89 -25.36 15.52 -12.61
N LEU A 90 -25.46 16.83 -12.62
CA LEU A 90 -24.49 17.73 -11.98
C LEU A 90 -24.41 17.56 -10.46
N ARG A 91 -25.49 17.11 -9.82
CA ARG A 91 -25.52 16.82 -8.37
C ARG A 91 -24.61 15.65 -7.96
N ARG A 92 -24.16 14.83 -8.94
CA ARG A 92 -23.27 13.68 -8.74
C ARG A 92 -21.80 14.05 -8.85
N ILE A 93 -21.45 15.27 -9.27
CA ILE A 93 -20.06 15.71 -9.43
C ILE A 93 -19.26 15.57 -8.13
N PRO A 94 -19.72 16.04 -6.97
CA PRO A 94 -18.96 15.88 -5.72
C PRO A 94 -18.69 14.42 -5.36
N GLN A 95 -19.64 13.52 -5.65
CA GLN A 95 -19.45 12.07 -5.43
C GLN A 95 -18.35 11.51 -6.32
N ARG A 96 -18.35 11.87 -7.61
CA ARG A 96 -17.31 11.44 -8.56
C ARG A 96 -15.92 11.98 -8.17
N LEU A 97 -15.85 13.21 -7.68
CA LEU A 97 -14.61 13.80 -7.17
C LEU A 97 -14.10 13.04 -5.93
N GLY A 98 -14.99 12.66 -5.02
CA GLY A 98 -14.65 11.84 -3.85
C GLY A 98 -14.08 10.48 -4.24
N ARG A 99 -14.74 9.79 -5.17
CA ARG A 99 -14.24 8.50 -5.69
C ARG A 99 -12.88 8.65 -6.38
N ALA A 100 -12.69 9.70 -7.17
CA ALA A 100 -11.41 9.98 -7.82
C ALA A 100 -10.28 10.24 -6.80
N ALA A 101 -10.58 10.89 -5.68
CA ALA A 101 -9.61 11.09 -4.59
C ALA A 101 -9.24 9.75 -3.93
N GLY A 102 -10.22 8.89 -3.64
CA GLY A 102 -10.00 7.55 -3.11
C GLY A 102 -9.15 6.68 -4.04
N GLU A 103 -9.50 6.65 -5.32
CA GLU A 103 -8.74 5.94 -6.36
C GLU A 103 -7.29 6.47 -6.48
N THR A 104 -7.09 7.78 -6.31
CA THR A 104 -5.75 8.39 -6.36
C THR A 104 -4.88 7.92 -5.21
N LEU A 105 -5.41 7.85 -4.00
CA LEU A 105 -4.69 7.33 -2.83
C LEU A 105 -4.46 5.83 -2.95
N TYR A 106 -5.50 5.08 -3.34
CA TYR A 106 -5.41 3.64 -3.56
C TYR A 106 -4.28 3.28 -4.52
N ARG A 107 -4.22 3.94 -5.68
CA ARG A 107 -3.13 3.74 -6.65
C ARG A 107 -1.79 4.16 -6.10
N ALA A 108 -1.70 5.28 -5.40
CA ALA A 108 -0.42 5.74 -4.83
C ALA A 108 0.20 4.72 -3.87
N VAL A 109 -0.63 3.89 -3.20
CA VAL A 109 -0.15 2.83 -2.31
C VAL A 109 0.24 1.56 -3.08
N PHE A 110 -0.55 1.16 -4.09
CA PHE A 110 -0.35 -0.12 -4.79
C PHE A 110 0.53 -0.02 -6.04
N ASP A 111 0.62 1.15 -6.70
CA ASP A 111 1.44 1.32 -7.91
C ASP A 111 2.93 1.06 -7.66
N PRO A 112 3.55 1.51 -6.56
CA PRO A 112 4.95 1.18 -6.30
C PRO A 112 5.23 -0.31 -6.25
N LEU A 113 4.29 -1.10 -5.72
CA LEU A 113 4.38 -2.57 -5.69
C LEU A 113 4.11 -3.19 -7.07
N ASN A 114 3.21 -2.59 -7.86
CA ASN A 114 2.93 -3.04 -9.21
C ASN A 114 4.08 -2.79 -10.15
N ASP A 115 4.62 -1.59 -10.12
CA ASP A 115 5.62 -1.13 -11.07
C ASP A 115 7.04 -1.51 -10.65
N ASN A 116 7.16 -2.22 -9.52
CA ASN A 116 8.46 -2.55 -8.93
C ASN A 116 9.34 -1.31 -8.78
N ALA A 117 8.79 -0.28 -8.15
CA ALA A 117 9.43 1.02 -8.03
C ALA A 117 10.81 0.94 -7.34
N ALA A 118 11.65 1.91 -7.60
CA ALA A 118 12.91 2.03 -6.91
C ALA A 118 12.71 2.38 -5.42
N LEU A 119 13.54 1.81 -4.55
CA LEU A 119 13.60 2.17 -3.15
C LEU A 119 14.10 3.61 -2.97
N THR A 120 13.66 4.24 -1.90
CA THR A 120 14.09 5.59 -1.52
C THR A 120 14.99 5.55 -0.28
N TYR A 121 15.81 4.51 -0.19
CA TYR A 121 16.77 4.36 0.89
C TYR A 121 18.07 5.12 0.59
N ASP A 122 18.78 5.52 1.64
CA ASP A 122 20.04 6.26 1.52
C ASP A 122 21.17 5.42 0.92
N ASP A 123 21.16 4.11 1.13
CA ASP A 123 22.19 3.18 0.66
C ASP A 123 21.70 2.20 -0.42
N ASP A 124 20.40 2.20 -0.74
CA ASP A 124 19.80 1.29 -1.70
C ASP A 124 18.67 1.97 -2.48
N THR A 125 18.91 2.20 -3.77
CA THR A 125 17.95 2.77 -4.71
C THR A 125 17.50 1.75 -5.77
N THR A 126 17.73 0.47 -5.54
CA THR A 126 17.29 -0.60 -6.46
C THR A 126 15.79 -0.79 -6.39
N ALA A 127 15.25 -1.60 -7.30
CA ALA A 127 13.83 -1.91 -7.29
C ALA A 127 13.42 -2.71 -6.04
N ILE A 128 12.17 -2.58 -5.61
CA ILE A 128 11.61 -3.27 -4.43
C ILE A 128 11.85 -4.78 -4.50
N PHE A 129 11.51 -5.38 -5.65
CA PHE A 129 11.62 -6.82 -5.87
C PHE A 129 12.82 -7.13 -6.74
N THR A 130 13.85 -7.69 -6.14
CA THR A 130 15.07 -8.12 -6.82
C THR A 130 15.57 -9.45 -6.25
N SER A 131 16.40 -10.14 -7.02
CA SER A 131 17.10 -11.33 -6.53
C SER A 131 18.05 -11.01 -5.37
N GLY A 132 18.63 -9.80 -5.36
CA GLY A 132 19.49 -9.33 -4.26
C GLY A 132 18.76 -9.20 -2.93
N HIS A 133 17.47 -8.83 -2.95
CA HIS A 133 16.61 -8.77 -1.77
C HIS A 133 16.05 -10.13 -1.35
N ALA A 134 16.26 -11.19 -2.14
CA ALA A 134 15.71 -12.52 -1.93
C ALA A 134 14.17 -12.54 -1.74
N ASN A 135 13.46 -11.59 -2.36
CA ASN A 135 12.02 -11.38 -2.24
C ASN A 135 11.27 -11.41 -3.57
N SER A 136 11.94 -11.84 -4.65
CA SER A 136 11.37 -11.89 -5.99
C SER A 136 11.56 -13.25 -6.65
N ARG A 137 10.46 -13.79 -7.18
CA ARG A 137 10.42 -15.02 -7.96
C ARG A 137 9.61 -14.81 -9.24
N THR A 138 9.78 -15.72 -10.19
CA THR A 138 8.97 -15.81 -11.43
C THR A 138 8.31 -17.18 -11.45
N LEU A 139 7.38 -17.40 -10.52
CA LEU A 139 6.73 -18.67 -10.27
C LEU A 139 5.21 -18.52 -10.40
N ALA A 140 4.56 -19.31 -11.25
CA ALA A 140 3.11 -19.32 -11.34
C ALA A 140 2.48 -19.73 -10.00
N LEU A 141 1.33 -19.18 -9.66
CA LEU A 141 0.65 -19.45 -8.41
C LEU A 141 0.08 -20.87 -8.40
N ASN A 142 0.67 -21.74 -7.61
CA ASN A 142 0.20 -23.05 -7.24
C ASN A 142 0.69 -23.41 -5.83
N ALA A 143 0.26 -24.50 -5.25
CA ALA A 143 0.58 -24.86 -3.86
C ALA A 143 2.09 -24.95 -3.59
N ALA A 144 2.87 -25.59 -4.47
CA ALA A 144 4.31 -25.78 -4.29
C ALA A 144 5.08 -24.45 -4.40
N ASN A 145 4.74 -23.64 -5.40
CA ASN A 145 5.37 -22.35 -5.63
C ASN A 145 4.98 -21.34 -4.55
N PHE A 146 3.74 -21.39 -4.09
CA PHE A 146 3.25 -20.56 -3.00
C PHE A 146 4.01 -20.83 -1.69
N ASP A 147 4.25 -22.11 -1.38
CA ASP A 147 5.09 -22.52 -0.26
C ASP A 147 6.51 -21.97 -0.38
N THR A 148 7.10 -22.00 -1.58
CA THR A 148 8.44 -21.43 -1.83
C THR A 148 8.49 -19.94 -1.52
N VAL A 149 7.51 -19.16 -1.94
CA VAL A 149 7.46 -17.71 -1.68
C VAL A 149 7.26 -17.42 -0.18
N ILE A 150 6.47 -18.26 0.51
CA ILE A 150 6.34 -18.16 1.97
C ILE A 150 7.67 -18.42 2.67
N GLN A 151 8.42 -19.44 2.22
CA GLN A 151 9.74 -19.76 2.77
C GLN A 151 10.74 -18.64 2.53
N ASP A 152 10.74 -18.00 1.35
CA ASP A 152 11.59 -16.83 1.07
C ASP A 152 11.29 -15.66 2.06
N MET A 153 10.02 -15.39 2.33
CA MET A 153 9.64 -14.39 3.34
C MET A 153 10.11 -14.78 4.75
N MET A 154 9.99 -16.04 5.13
CA MET A 154 10.42 -16.53 6.43
C MET A 154 11.94 -16.53 6.60
N ALA A 155 12.68 -16.65 5.50
CA ALA A 155 14.15 -16.65 5.47
C ALA A 155 14.77 -15.25 5.56
N GLN A 156 13.96 -14.18 5.52
CA GLN A 156 14.45 -12.81 5.62
C GLN A 156 15.15 -12.55 6.95
N THR A 157 16.28 -11.86 6.87
CA THR A 157 17.14 -11.53 8.02
C THR A 157 17.12 -10.03 8.31
N ALA A 158 17.52 -9.65 9.52
CA ALA A 158 17.63 -8.26 9.93
C ALA A 158 18.65 -7.49 9.07
N TYR A 159 18.44 -6.18 8.92
CA TYR A 159 19.36 -5.31 8.20
C TYR A 159 20.75 -5.35 8.84
N GLY A 160 21.76 -5.49 7.98
CA GLY A 160 23.15 -5.59 8.44
C GLY A 160 23.52 -6.84 9.24
N ASN A 161 22.59 -7.78 9.46
CA ASN A 161 22.85 -8.98 10.27
C ASN A 161 22.17 -10.24 9.72
N SER A 162 22.94 -11.05 8.98
CA SER A 162 22.46 -12.31 8.39
C SER A 162 22.19 -13.44 9.40
N ARG A 163 22.56 -13.28 10.68
CA ARG A 163 22.33 -14.30 11.72
C ARG A 163 21.04 -14.10 12.49
N GLU A 164 20.37 -12.97 12.31
CA GLU A 164 19.10 -12.67 12.96
C GLU A 164 17.94 -12.79 11.96
N TYR A 165 17.21 -13.89 12.05
CA TYR A 165 16.02 -14.11 11.24
C TYR A 165 14.83 -13.31 11.78
N LEU A 166 14.16 -12.57 10.92
CA LEU A 166 12.99 -11.78 11.27
C LEU A 166 11.74 -12.64 11.52
N ARG A 167 11.74 -13.91 11.11
CA ARG A 167 10.66 -14.89 11.31
C ARG A 167 9.30 -14.36 10.80
N LEU A 168 9.32 -13.67 9.67
CA LEU A 168 8.14 -13.07 9.07
C LEU A 168 7.16 -14.14 8.60
N ARG A 169 5.88 -13.83 8.68
CA ARG A 169 4.81 -14.68 8.15
C ARG A 169 3.89 -13.83 7.30
N PRO A 170 3.43 -14.33 6.15
CA PRO A 170 2.47 -13.62 5.33
C PRO A 170 1.15 -13.47 6.08
N MET A 171 0.57 -12.28 6.03
CA MET A 171 -0.74 -11.96 6.55
C MET A 171 -1.73 -11.63 5.44
N PHE A 172 -1.24 -11.05 4.34
CA PHE A 172 -2.06 -10.70 3.19
C PHE A 172 -1.44 -11.26 1.91
N ILE A 173 -2.28 -11.53 0.92
CA ILE A 173 -1.89 -11.80 -0.46
C ILE A 173 -2.59 -10.78 -1.36
N LEU A 174 -1.79 -9.93 -2.02
CA LEU A 174 -2.26 -9.06 -3.09
C LEU A 174 -2.26 -9.86 -4.38
N HIS A 175 -3.34 -9.81 -5.11
CA HIS A 175 -3.43 -10.59 -6.34
C HIS A 175 -4.27 -9.88 -7.41
N VAL A 176 -3.98 -10.21 -8.66
CA VAL A 176 -4.78 -9.77 -9.81
C VAL A 176 -6.10 -10.56 -9.89
N ARG A 177 -7.12 -9.95 -10.48
CA ARG A 177 -8.44 -10.59 -10.65
C ARG A 177 -8.40 -11.94 -11.37
N ALA A 178 -7.44 -12.16 -12.27
CA ALA A 178 -7.30 -13.44 -12.97
C ALA A 178 -6.97 -14.62 -12.04
N LEU A 179 -6.37 -14.36 -10.89
CA LEU A 179 -5.93 -15.36 -9.92
C LEU A 179 -6.93 -15.59 -8.77
N TRP A 180 -8.07 -14.87 -8.73
CA TRP A 180 -9.01 -14.91 -7.61
C TRP A 180 -9.40 -16.33 -7.20
N ARG A 181 -9.73 -17.19 -8.19
CA ARG A 181 -10.12 -18.58 -7.94
C ARG A 181 -8.97 -19.40 -7.34
N THR A 182 -7.77 -19.27 -7.88
CA THR A 182 -6.59 -20.00 -7.40
C THR A 182 -6.21 -19.55 -5.99
N VAL A 183 -6.29 -18.25 -5.72
CA VAL A 183 -6.06 -17.69 -4.38
C VAL A 183 -7.10 -18.19 -3.39
N ASP A 184 -8.39 -18.18 -3.76
CA ASP A 184 -9.45 -18.69 -2.90
C ASP A 184 -9.24 -20.19 -2.56
N GLN A 185 -8.87 -20.99 -3.55
CA GLN A 185 -8.55 -22.41 -3.34
C GLN A 185 -7.35 -22.61 -2.41
N LEU A 186 -6.31 -21.79 -2.51
CA LEU A 186 -5.11 -21.93 -1.69
C LEU A 186 -5.27 -21.39 -0.26
N VAL A 187 -6.05 -20.32 -0.08
CA VAL A 187 -6.06 -19.56 1.17
C VAL A 187 -7.33 -19.82 1.99
N THR A 188 -8.49 -19.92 1.32
CA THR A 188 -9.79 -19.92 2.01
C THR A 188 -10.35 -21.33 2.17
N GLN A 189 -10.17 -22.22 1.18
CA GLN A 189 -10.81 -23.52 1.18
C GLN A 189 -10.18 -24.48 2.20
N GLU A 190 -11.03 -25.33 2.82
CA GLU A 190 -10.60 -26.33 3.83
C GLU A 190 -9.83 -27.49 3.24
N ALA A 191 -10.15 -27.89 2.03
CA ALA A 191 -9.53 -28.99 1.34
C ALA A 191 -8.99 -28.53 -0.01
N GLN A 192 -7.75 -28.89 -0.33
CA GLN A 192 -7.24 -28.77 -1.68
C GLN A 192 -7.93 -29.82 -2.55
N ALA A 193 -8.72 -29.38 -3.51
CA ALA A 193 -9.26 -30.27 -4.54
C ALA A 193 -8.16 -30.56 -5.56
N GLU A 194 -7.38 -31.59 -5.33
CA GLU A 194 -6.63 -32.27 -6.40
C GLU A 194 -7.64 -32.97 -7.29
N PRO A 195 -7.58 -32.80 -8.63
CA PRO A 195 -8.67 -33.24 -9.51
C PRO A 195 -8.91 -34.74 -9.55
N PHE A 196 -8.10 -35.61 -8.97
CA PHE A 196 -8.21 -37.06 -9.14
C PHE A 196 -7.72 -37.93 -7.98
N THR A 197 -7.50 -37.43 -6.79
CA THR A 197 -7.15 -38.28 -5.64
C THR A 197 -8.25 -38.30 -4.60
N THR A 198 -8.56 -39.48 -4.11
CA THR A 198 -9.58 -39.78 -3.10
C THR A 198 -9.20 -39.22 -1.68
N ASP A 199 -7.98 -38.76 -1.52
CA ASP A 199 -7.50 -38.18 -0.26
C ASP A 199 -7.80 -36.70 -0.24
N ARG A 200 -8.67 -36.30 0.69
CA ARG A 200 -8.89 -34.91 1.07
C ARG A 200 -7.65 -34.40 1.78
N ASN A 201 -6.70 -33.87 1.03
CA ASN A 201 -5.57 -33.17 1.63
C ASN A 201 -6.05 -31.90 2.31
N ILE A 202 -5.86 -31.85 3.62
CA ILE A 202 -6.14 -30.66 4.43
C ILE A 202 -5.25 -29.52 3.93
N ASN A 203 -5.85 -28.39 3.64
CA ASN A 203 -5.11 -27.20 3.20
C ASN A 203 -4.25 -26.66 4.35
N ALA A 204 -2.94 -26.91 4.29
CA ALA A 204 -1.99 -26.46 5.30
C ALA A 204 -1.84 -24.92 5.35
N PHE A 205 -2.07 -24.22 4.23
CA PHE A 205 -1.93 -22.76 4.15
C PHE A 205 -3.00 -22.01 4.95
N ARG A 206 -4.17 -22.62 5.14
CA ARG A 206 -5.23 -22.04 5.98
C ARG A 206 -4.75 -21.74 7.41
N LYS A 207 -3.77 -22.49 7.91
CA LYS A 207 -3.18 -22.26 9.22
C LYS A 207 -2.53 -20.88 9.35
N TYR A 208 -2.06 -20.29 8.26
CA TYR A 208 -1.47 -18.95 8.29
C TYR A 208 -2.52 -17.84 8.41
N GLY A 209 -3.79 -18.11 8.08
CA GLY A 209 -4.85 -17.10 8.12
C GLY A 209 -4.63 -15.93 7.16
N ILE A 210 -4.03 -16.21 6.01
CA ILE A 210 -3.72 -15.20 4.99
C ILE A 210 -5.02 -14.63 4.44
N ARG A 211 -5.11 -13.30 4.35
CA ARG A 211 -6.26 -12.60 3.79
C ARG A 211 -6.00 -12.18 2.35
N PRO A 212 -6.86 -12.55 1.38
CA PRO A 212 -6.73 -12.07 0.02
C PRO A 212 -7.19 -10.62 -0.10
N ILE A 213 -6.46 -9.83 -0.89
CA ILE A 213 -6.81 -8.49 -1.34
C ILE A 213 -6.67 -8.47 -2.85
N GLN A 214 -7.79 -8.28 -3.54
CA GLN A 214 -7.82 -8.22 -5.00
C GLN A 214 -7.56 -6.80 -5.46
N VAL A 215 -6.57 -6.60 -6.34
CA VAL A 215 -6.24 -5.31 -6.93
C VAL A 215 -6.70 -5.31 -8.39
N ASP A 216 -7.90 -4.77 -8.62
CA ASP A 216 -8.62 -4.93 -9.90
C ASP A 216 -7.98 -4.24 -11.10
N TYR A 217 -7.30 -3.12 -10.88
CA TYR A 217 -6.72 -2.33 -11.97
C TYR A 217 -5.35 -2.83 -12.46
N TRP A 218 -4.73 -3.80 -11.77
CA TRP A 218 -3.49 -4.40 -12.26
C TRP A 218 -3.74 -5.18 -13.54
N THR A 219 -2.94 -4.88 -14.56
CA THR A 219 -3.11 -5.44 -15.91
C THR A 219 -2.44 -6.81 -16.11
N SER A 220 -1.50 -7.17 -15.24
CA SER A 220 -0.90 -8.52 -15.23
C SER A 220 -1.99 -9.59 -15.05
N THR A 221 -1.74 -10.78 -15.58
CA THR A 221 -2.62 -11.96 -15.39
C THR A 221 -2.06 -12.96 -14.37
N THR A 222 -0.83 -12.75 -13.92
CA THR A 222 -0.07 -13.74 -13.14
C THR A 222 0.50 -13.18 -11.84
N LYS A 223 0.42 -11.87 -11.64
CA LYS A 223 1.06 -11.18 -10.51
C LYS A 223 0.39 -11.48 -9.19
N TYR A 224 1.20 -11.84 -8.20
CA TYR A 224 0.80 -11.92 -6.80
C TYR A 224 1.96 -11.54 -5.88
N ILE A 225 1.63 -10.92 -4.77
CA ILE A 225 2.60 -10.42 -3.78
C ILE A 225 2.10 -10.80 -2.39
N LEU A 226 2.96 -11.43 -1.59
CA LEU A 226 2.71 -11.66 -0.17
C LEU A 226 3.13 -10.44 0.63
N VAL A 227 2.35 -10.10 1.64
CA VAL A 227 2.63 -9.01 2.56
C VAL A 227 2.69 -9.57 3.97
N ALA A 228 3.75 -9.27 4.69
CA ALA A 228 3.92 -9.64 6.09
C ALA A 228 2.93 -8.85 6.97
N ASN A 229 2.85 -9.24 8.25
CA ASN A 229 2.02 -8.52 9.21
C ASN A 229 2.59 -7.10 9.46
N PRO A 230 1.84 -6.03 9.13
CA PRO A 230 2.29 -4.65 9.32
C PRO A 230 2.62 -4.26 10.76
N ARG A 231 2.15 -5.04 11.74
CA ARG A 231 2.44 -4.83 13.17
C ARG A 231 3.78 -5.43 13.60
N VAL A 232 4.33 -6.35 12.80
CA VAL A 232 5.61 -7.03 13.11
C VAL A 232 6.76 -6.34 12.43
N ILE A 233 6.56 -5.97 11.16
CA ILE A 233 7.55 -5.26 10.35
C ILE A 233 6.87 -4.11 9.62
N PRO A 234 7.49 -2.93 9.55
CA PRO A 234 6.94 -1.81 8.80
C PRO A 234 6.78 -2.16 7.32
N THR A 235 5.60 -1.91 6.78
CA THR A 235 5.26 -2.15 5.38
C THR A 235 5.22 -0.86 4.58
N ILE A 236 4.13 -0.13 4.71
CA ILE A 236 3.86 1.12 3.99
C ILE A 236 3.50 2.19 5.02
N GLU A 237 3.95 3.39 4.81
CA GLU A 237 3.51 4.57 5.54
C GLU A 237 2.76 5.51 4.61
N VAL A 238 1.64 6.04 5.08
CA VAL A 238 0.90 7.10 4.40
C VAL A 238 0.91 8.34 5.29
N GLY A 239 1.53 9.41 4.80
CA GLY A 239 1.59 10.69 5.50
C GLY A 239 0.52 11.65 4.97
N PHE A 240 -0.31 12.19 5.86
CA PHE A 240 -1.31 13.20 5.53
C PHE A 240 -0.91 14.57 6.05
N PHE A 241 -1.12 15.61 5.24
CA PHE A 241 -0.81 16.96 5.65
C PHE A 241 -1.73 17.41 6.78
N ASN A 242 -1.13 17.84 7.91
CA ASN A 242 -1.81 18.19 9.16
C ASN A 242 -2.75 17.10 9.70
N GLY A 243 -2.52 15.83 9.35
CA GLY A 243 -3.36 14.73 9.76
C GLY A 243 -4.75 14.69 9.09
N ASN A 244 -4.96 15.46 8.04
CA ASN A 244 -6.24 15.49 7.33
C ASN A 244 -6.31 14.33 6.32
N GLU A 245 -6.99 13.26 6.71
CA GLU A 245 -7.15 12.05 5.90
C GLU A 245 -8.20 12.19 4.81
N ASP A 246 -9.07 13.18 4.90
CA ASP A 246 -10.16 13.41 3.96
C ASP A 246 -9.78 14.42 2.87
N PRO A 247 -10.22 14.22 1.62
CA PRO A 247 -10.09 15.23 0.59
C PRO A 247 -10.95 16.46 0.91
N GLU A 248 -10.44 17.64 0.61
CA GLU A 248 -11.11 18.92 0.82
C GLU A 248 -11.81 19.38 -0.47
N LEU A 249 -13.07 19.81 -0.34
CA LEU A 249 -13.85 20.39 -1.44
C LEU A 249 -14.10 21.88 -1.18
N PHE A 250 -13.71 22.68 -2.15
CA PHE A 250 -13.98 24.12 -2.17
C PHE A 250 -14.96 24.43 -3.29
N VAL A 251 -15.93 25.30 -3.00
CA VAL A 251 -16.91 25.76 -3.98
C VAL A 251 -16.77 27.26 -4.13
N ALA A 252 -16.59 27.73 -5.35
CA ALA A 252 -16.60 29.16 -5.68
C ALA A 252 -17.96 29.49 -6.29
N ASP A 253 -18.86 30.03 -5.45
CA ASP A 253 -20.25 30.37 -5.76
C ASP A 253 -20.61 31.84 -5.40
N GLN A 254 -19.62 32.70 -5.09
CA GLN A 254 -19.88 34.07 -4.65
C GLN A 254 -19.93 35.05 -5.82
N GLU A 255 -21.07 35.72 -5.98
CA GLU A 255 -21.27 36.83 -6.93
C GLU A 255 -20.45 38.09 -6.60
N ASN A 256 -20.11 38.32 -5.32
CA ASN A 256 -19.58 39.60 -4.78
C ASN A 256 -18.06 39.58 -4.57
N GLY A 257 -17.27 39.19 -5.57
CA GLY A 257 -15.82 39.31 -5.47
C GLY A 257 -15.20 39.56 -6.83
N GLY A 258 -14.61 40.74 -7.03
CA GLY A 258 -13.86 41.04 -8.25
C GLY A 258 -12.82 39.92 -8.50
N GLY A 259 -13.04 39.11 -9.56
CA GLY A 259 -12.20 37.96 -9.92
C GLY A 259 -12.84 36.58 -9.66
N SER A 260 -14.08 36.49 -9.17
CA SER A 260 -14.79 35.22 -9.10
C SER A 260 -15.19 34.74 -10.50
N THR A 261 -15.13 33.44 -10.75
CA THR A 261 -15.57 32.84 -12.02
C THR A 261 -17.04 33.09 -12.29
N GLN A 262 -17.88 33.23 -11.26
CA GLN A 262 -19.28 33.53 -11.36
C GLN A 262 -19.53 34.96 -11.86
N PHE A 263 -18.76 35.96 -11.35
CA PHE A 263 -18.86 37.34 -11.79
C PHE A 263 -18.41 37.54 -13.24
N ASN A 264 -17.40 36.81 -13.68
CA ASN A 264 -16.83 37.01 -15.01
C ASN A 264 -17.45 36.14 -16.11
N ALA A 265 -18.08 35.00 -15.77
CA ALA A 265 -18.48 34.01 -16.75
C ALA A 265 -19.72 33.17 -16.36
N ASP A 266 -20.52 33.59 -15.39
CA ASP A 266 -21.70 32.85 -14.90
C ASP A 266 -21.42 31.37 -14.63
N GLN A 267 -20.31 31.08 -13.93
CA GLN A 267 -19.80 29.72 -13.70
C GLN A 267 -19.63 29.44 -12.22
N ILE A 268 -19.98 28.22 -11.80
CA ILE A 268 -19.71 27.68 -10.47
C ILE A 268 -18.54 26.72 -10.59
N SER A 269 -17.48 26.92 -9.78
CA SER A 269 -16.30 26.06 -9.81
C SER A 269 -16.18 25.24 -8.53
N TYR A 270 -15.97 23.94 -8.70
CA TYR A 270 -15.63 23.02 -7.65
C TYR A 270 -14.13 22.72 -7.71
N LYS A 271 -13.43 22.88 -6.60
CA LYS A 271 -12.02 22.51 -6.47
C LYS A 271 -11.89 21.43 -5.42
N ILE A 272 -11.35 20.28 -5.82
CA ILE A 272 -10.91 19.26 -4.87
C ILE A 272 -9.42 19.41 -4.61
N ARG A 273 -9.02 19.25 -3.34
CA ARG A 273 -7.62 19.25 -2.90
C ARG A 273 -7.39 18.07 -1.95
N PHE A 274 -6.33 17.32 -2.20
CA PHE A 274 -5.91 16.24 -1.34
C PHE A 274 -4.38 16.26 -1.21
N ILE A 275 -3.86 16.24 0.02
CA ILE A 275 -2.42 16.38 0.26
C ILE A 275 -1.95 15.20 1.08
N PHE A 276 -1.19 14.32 0.44
CA PHE A 276 -0.62 13.14 1.05
C PHE A 276 0.69 12.73 0.39
N GLY A 277 1.44 11.86 1.06
CA GLY A 277 2.61 11.19 0.54
C GLY A 277 2.60 9.73 0.98
N VAL A 278 3.24 8.87 0.20
CA VAL A 278 3.34 7.43 0.48
C VAL A 278 4.80 7.04 0.49
N LEU A 279 5.23 6.35 1.53
CA LEU A 279 6.49 5.63 1.58
C LEU A 279 6.19 4.13 1.43
N ALA A 280 6.49 3.59 0.28
CA ALA A 280 6.29 2.19 -0.03
C ALA A 280 7.52 1.61 -0.74
N PRO A 281 8.20 0.67 -0.11
CA PRO A 281 8.04 0.19 1.26
C PRO A 281 8.92 0.94 2.27
N ILE A 282 8.57 0.87 3.54
CA ILE A 282 9.48 1.26 4.65
C ILE A 282 10.57 0.19 4.80
N ASP A 283 10.20 -1.08 4.70
CA ASP A 283 11.12 -2.21 4.65
C ASP A 283 10.69 -3.20 3.56
N HIS A 284 11.53 -3.38 2.52
CA HIS A 284 11.27 -4.28 1.40
C HIS A 284 11.12 -5.75 1.82
N ARG A 285 11.65 -6.16 2.98
CA ARG A 285 11.54 -7.51 3.53
C ARG A 285 10.11 -7.88 3.91
N SER A 286 9.26 -6.88 4.11
CA SER A 286 7.85 -7.10 4.39
C SER A 286 7.05 -7.62 3.20
N PHE A 287 7.64 -7.64 2.00
CA PHE A 287 7.01 -8.06 0.75
C PHE A 287 7.78 -9.18 0.08
N ALA A 288 7.05 -10.15 -0.48
CA ALA A 288 7.61 -11.20 -1.33
C ALA A 288 6.75 -11.37 -2.58
N GLN A 289 7.35 -11.17 -3.75
CA GLN A 289 6.70 -11.32 -5.04
C GLN A 289 6.89 -12.75 -5.56
N GLY A 290 5.80 -13.40 -5.92
CA GLY A 290 5.85 -14.75 -6.48
C GLY A 290 5.92 -14.75 -8.01
N ASN A 291 5.26 -13.81 -8.68
CA ASN A 291 5.32 -13.64 -10.13
C ASN A 291 5.15 -12.18 -10.52
N THR A 292 5.76 -11.79 -11.64
CA THR A 292 5.76 -10.43 -12.19
C THR A 292 4.51 -10.14 -13.02
#